data_511bd547865244645564ca7366a27382
#
_entry.id   511bd547865244645564ca7366a27382
#
_cell.length_a   1.000
_cell.length_b   1.000
_cell.length_c   1.000
_cell.angle_alpha   90.00
_cell.angle_beta   90.00
_cell.angle_gamma   90.00
#
_symmetry.space_group_name_H-M   'P 1'
#
loop_
_entity.id
_entity.type
_entity.pdbx_description
1 polymer ?
#
loop_
_entity_poly.entity_id
_entity_poly.type
_entity_poly.pdbx_seq_one_letter_code
_entity_poly.pdbx_strand_id
1 'polypeptide(L)' 'MSTSTENEIKGTFHEVKGEIKKQVGKVTNNPDLEAEGKAEHQAGKVEKKVGQIKKVFEK' A
#
# COMPACT_ATOMS: atom_id res chain seq x y z
N MET A 1 11.38 -8.35 14.81
CA MET A 1 12.02 -7.20 14.19
C MET A 1 11.85 -7.16 12.68
N SER A 2 12.30 -8.19 11.99
CA SER A 2 12.16 -8.22 10.53
C SER A 2 10.70 -8.18 10.09
N THR A 3 9.78 -8.74 10.86
CA THR A 3 8.37 -8.79 10.49
C THR A 3 7.76 -7.39 10.35
N SER A 4 8.03 -6.49 11.29
CA SER A 4 7.49 -5.13 11.19
C SER A 4 8.16 -4.35 10.07
N THR A 5 9.45 -4.55 9.86
CA THR A 5 10.16 -3.94 8.73
C THR A 5 9.61 -4.45 7.41
N GLU A 6 9.36 -5.77 7.31
CA GLU A 6 8.77 -6.35 6.11
C GLU A 6 7.39 -5.78 5.83
N ASN A 7 6.57 -5.61 6.88
CA ASN A 7 5.25 -5.03 6.71
C ASN A 7 5.31 -3.61 6.20
N GLU A 8 6.25 -2.82 6.69
CA GLU A 8 6.44 -1.45 6.21
C GLU A 8 6.86 -1.42 4.75
N ILE A 9 7.78 -2.29 4.37
CA ILE A 9 8.26 -2.36 2.99
C ILE A 9 7.13 -2.80 2.07
N LYS A 10 6.39 -3.84 2.45
CA LYS A 10 5.26 -4.32 1.67
C LYS A 10 4.18 -3.25 1.54
N GLY A 11 3.88 -2.56 2.64
CA GLY A 11 2.89 -1.50 2.63
C GLY A 11 3.27 -0.38 1.69
N THR A 12 4.53 0.05 1.74
CA THR A 12 5.02 1.10 0.85
C THR A 12 4.97 0.64 -0.60
N PHE A 13 5.37 -0.59 -0.86
CA PHE A 13 5.35 -1.14 -2.20
C PHE A 13 3.91 -1.18 -2.76
N HIS A 14 2.97 -1.68 -1.97
CA HIS A 14 1.58 -1.75 -2.38
C HIS A 14 0.98 -0.36 -2.57
N GLU A 15 1.38 0.58 -1.73
CA GLU A 15 0.91 1.96 -1.83
C GLU A 15 1.34 2.59 -3.15
N VAL A 16 2.61 2.44 -3.51
CA VAL A 16 3.14 2.97 -4.75
C VAL A 16 2.49 2.28 -5.95
N LYS A 17 2.37 0.97 -5.89
CA LYS A 17 1.76 0.20 -6.95
C LYS A 17 0.30 0.61 -7.16
N GLY A 18 -0.44 0.81 -6.07
CA GLY A 18 -1.82 1.26 -6.13
C GLY A 18 -1.93 2.64 -6.74
N GLU A 19 -1.03 3.55 -6.37
CA GLU A 19 -0.99 4.90 -6.93
C GLU A 19 -0.78 4.85 -8.44
N ILE A 20 0.16 4.03 -8.89
CA ILE A 20 0.43 3.88 -10.32
C ILE A 20 -0.82 3.36 -11.04
N LYS A 21 -1.45 2.33 -10.51
CA LYS A 21 -2.66 1.76 -11.10
C LYS A 21 -3.77 2.79 -11.18
N LYS A 22 -3.92 3.60 -10.13
CA LYS A 22 -4.93 4.64 -10.09
C LYS A 22 -4.68 5.67 -11.18
N GLN A 23 -3.44 6.10 -11.35
CA GLN A 23 -3.09 7.08 -12.35
C GLN A 23 -3.29 6.53 -13.76
N VAL A 24 -2.84 5.31 -14.00
CA VAL A 24 -3.00 4.66 -15.31
C VAL A 24 -4.49 4.49 -15.60
N GLY A 25 -5.28 4.10 -14.60
CA GLY A 25 -6.71 3.97 -14.77
C GLY A 25 -7.38 5.26 -15.19
N LYS A 26 -6.97 6.37 -14.60
CA LYS A 26 -7.49 7.69 -14.95
C LYS A 26 -7.12 8.07 -16.38
N VAL A 27 -5.84 7.91 -16.72
CA VAL A 27 -5.33 8.33 -18.03
C VAL A 27 -5.94 7.50 -19.15
N THR A 28 -6.13 6.20 -18.92
CA THR A 28 -6.70 5.31 -19.92
C THR A 28 -8.22 5.21 -19.86
N ASN A 29 -8.84 5.97 -18.95
CA ASN A 29 -10.28 5.97 -18.79
C ASN A 29 -10.79 4.57 -18.42
N ASN A 30 -10.09 3.93 -17.49
CA ASN A 30 -10.42 2.59 -17.02
C ASN A 30 -10.83 2.65 -15.56
N PRO A 31 -12.13 2.80 -15.26
CA PRO A 31 -12.57 2.95 -13.86
C PRO A 31 -12.31 1.72 -13.00
N ASP A 32 -12.30 0.53 -13.58
CA ASP A 32 -12.01 -0.68 -12.82
C ASP A 32 -10.58 -0.69 -12.33
N LEU A 33 -9.64 -0.29 -13.19
CA LEU A 33 -8.24 -0.21 -12.81
C LEU A 33 -8.00 0.90 -11.79
N GLU A 34 -8.68 2.01 -11.96
CA GLU A 34 -8.59 3.11 -11.01
C GLU A 34 -9.06 2.69 -9.62
N ALA A 35 -10.20 2.00 -9.55
CA ALA A 35 -10.76 1.52 -8.29
C ALA A 35 -9.82 0.48 -7.65
N GLU A 36 -9.26 -0.41 -8.46
CA GLU A 36 -8.30 -1.40 -8.00
C GLU A 36 -7.07 -0.72 -7.40
N GLY A 37 -6.58 0.31 -8.07
CA GLY A 37 -5.44 1.08 -7.58
C GLY A 37 -5.73 1.76 -6.24
N LYS A 38 -6.91 2.33 -6.10
CA LYS A 38 -7.32 2.95 -4.84
C LYS A 38 -7.36 1.94 -3.71
N ALA A 39 -7.93 0.76 -3.96
CA ALA A 39 -8.02 -0.28 -2.96
C ALA A 39 -6.64 -0.76 -2.54
N GLU A 40 -5.76 -0.95 -3.51
CA GLU A 40 -4.40 -1.41 -3.25
C GLU A 40 -3.60 -0.35 -2.49
N HIS A 41 -3.77 0.91 -2.85
CA HIS A 41 -3.12 2.01 -2.16
C HIS A 41 -3.52 2.05 -0.69
N GLN A 42 -4.79 1.89 -0.40
CA GLN A 42 -5.28 1.88 0.97
C GLN A 42 -4.80 0.66 1.74
N ALA A 43 -4.81 -0.50 1.09
CA ALA A 43 -4.29 -1.71 1.71
C ALA A 43 -2.82 -1.54 2.08
N GLY A 44 -2.04 -0.90 1.21
CA GLY A 44 -0.64 -0.61 1.49
C GLY A 44 -0.46 0.28 2.70
N LYS A 45 -1.31 1.28 2.84
CA LYS A 45 -1.26 2.18 4.00
C LYS A 45 -1.55 1.42 5.30
N VAL A 46 -2.52 0.53 5.28
CA VAL A 46 -2.86 -0.27 6.45
C VAL A 46 -1.70 -1.18 6.83
N GLU A 47 -1.10 -1.85 5.86
CA GLU A 47 0.06 -2.71 6.10
C GLU A 47 1.22 -1.93 6.71
N LYS A 48 1.47 -0.74 6.18
CA LYS A 48 2.55 0.11 6.69
C LYS A 48 2.29 0.52 8.14
N LYS A 49 1.06 0.87 8.46
CA LYS A 49 0.70 1.24 9.83
C LYS A 49 0.81 0.07 10.78
N VAL A 50 0.39 -1.11 10.37
CA VAL A 50 0.53 -2.31 11.19
C VAL A 50 2.01 -2.57 11.49
N GLY A 51 2.88 -2.42 10.48
CA GLY A 51 4.31 -2.56 10.68
C GLY A 51 4.86 -1.57 11.68
N GLN A 52 4.42 -0.31 11.60
CA GLN A 52 4.86 0.72 12.52
C GLN A 52 4.41 0.44 13.95
N ILE A 53 3.18 -0.02 14.11
CA ILE A 53 2.67 -0.38 15.44
C ILE A 53 3.48 -1.53 16.02
N LYS A 54 3.77 -2.54 15.23
CA LYS A 54 4.58 -3.66 15.68
C LYS A 54 5.96 -3.20 16.12
N LYS A 55 6.55 -2.26 15.39
CA LYS A 55 7.85 -1.72 15.74
C LYS A 55 7.84 -1.06 17.12
N VAL A 56 6.77 -0.37 17.44
CA VAL A 56 6.65 0.30 18.74
C VAL A 56 6.63 -0.72 19.87
N PHE A 57 6.00 -1.86 19.66
CA PHE A 57 5.88 -2.91 20.67
C PHE A 57 7.04 -3.88 20.69
N GLU A 58 7.86 -3.89 19.66
CA GLU A 58 8.97 -4.82 19.49
C GLU A 58 10.24 -4.27 20.09
N LYS A 59 10.41 -4.05 21.20
CA LYS A 59 11.67 -3.48 21.70
C LYS A 59 12.69 -4.49 22.19
#